data_186d37e63214b771e930ba7eed5ed55c
#
_entry.id   186d37e63214b771e930ba7eed5ed55c
#
_cell.length_a   1.000
_cell.length_b   1.000
_cell.length_c   1.000
_cell.angle_alpha   90.00
_cell.angle_beta   90.00
_cell.angle_gamma   90.00
#
_symmetry.space_group_name_H-M   'P 1'
#
loop_
_entity.id
_entity.type
_entity.pdbx_description
1 polymer ?
#
loop_
_entity_poly.entity_id
_entity_poly.type
_entity_poly.pdbx_seq_one_letter_code
_entity_poly.pdbx_strand_id
1 'polypeptide(L)'
;MTTKQLSPIVQVDHLTKSFGKTTIIDDLSFEVRRGETFGLLGSNGSGKTTIIRTLLGIYIADGGSLTINGHTYSPKNGEVIGYLPEERGLYRNETVLDVMLYFGELKGMSRKDAKTYSLEFLKKVSLADKVNAKLGKLSGGQQQKVQLGITMMNNPELLILDEPTKGFDPVNRRLLRSLIEERRAAGATIILVTHDMAEVEELCDRLILLKDGKAAAYGTVAEVRAAHGGKSIDDIFVDLYSYTVQDQPTEEEHHV
;
A
#
# COMPACT_ATOMS: atom_id res chain seq x y z
N MET A 1 -33.96 5.90 4.51
CA MET A 1 -33.21 5.59 3.29
C MET A 1 -32.17 4.56 3.66
N THR A 2 -32.36 3.30 3.28
CA THR A 2 -31.42 2.21 3.54
C THR A 2 -30.19 2.45 2.69
N THR A 3 -29.08 2.87 3.33
CA THR A 3 -27.77 2.94 2.69
C THR A 3 -27.45 1.52 2.19
N LYS A 4 -27.52 1.33 0.89
CA LYS A 4 -27.06 0.10 0.24
C LYS A 4 -25.58 -0.04 0.59
N GLN A 5 -25.28 -0.93 1.54
CA GLN A 5 -23.91 -1.21 1.93
C GLN A 5 -23.23 -1.79 0.69
N LEU A 6 -22.38 -0.99 0.04
CA LEU A 6 -21.62 -1.43 -1.13
C LEU A 6 -20.74 -2.62 -0.68
N SER A 7 -20.70 -3.68 -1.49
CA SER A 7 -19.79 -4.80 -1.24
C SER A 7 -18.35 -4.29 -1.14
N PRO A 8 -17.52 -4.90 -0.27
CA PRO A 8 -16.11 -4.50 -0.13
C PRO A 8 -15.38 -4.61 -1.48
N ILE A 9 -14.39 -3.74 -1.69
CA ILE A 9 -13.53 -3.84 -2.89
C ILE A 9 -12.52 -4.98 -2.74
N VAL A 10 -12.00 -5.19 -1.51
CA VAL A 10 -11.13 -6.32 -1.16
C VAL A 10 -11.80 -7.11 -0.05
N GLN A 11 -11.82 -8.42 -0.22
CA GLN A 11 -12.26 -9.36 0.82
C GLN A 11 -11.20 -10.43 0.97
N VAL A 12 -10.74 -10.63 2.19
CA VAL A 12 -9.82 -11.67 2.62
C VAL A 12 -10.55 -12.53 3.64
N ASP A 13 -10.60 -13.84 3.39
CA ASP A 13 -11.37 -14.78 4.20
C ASP A 13 -10.51 -16.01 4.50
N HIS A 14 -10.19 -16.18 5.79
CA HIS A 14 -9.37 -17.29 6.33
C HIS A 14 -8.05 -17.53 5.56
N LEU A 15 -7.41 -16.44 5.12
CA LEU A 15 -6.18 -16.49 4.33
C LEU A 15 -5.05 -17.16 5.11
N THR A 16 -4.45 -18.17 4.50
CA THR A 16 -3.25 -18.83 5.02
C THR A 16 -2.17 -18.86 3.94
N LYS A 17 -0.92 -18.54 4.33
CA LYS A 17 0.24 -18.58 3.44
C LYS A 17 1.49 -18.98 4.18
N SER A 18 2.16 -20.01 3.66
CA SER A 18 3.43 -20.53 4.18
C SER A 18 4.51 -20.56 3.11
N PHE A 19 5.75 -20.50 3.53
CA PHE A 19 6.93 -20.73 2.70
C PHE A 19 7.77 -21.87 3.34
N GLY A 20 7.79 -23.02 2.69
CA GLY A 20 8.38 -24.23 3.27
C GLY A 20 7.64 -24.64 4.55
N LYS A 21 8.34 -24.65 5.68
CA LYS A 21 7.76 -24.99 7.00
C LYS A 21 7.29 -23.76 7.81
N THR A 22 7.50 -22.54 7.30
CA THR A 22 7.19 -21.33 8.04
C THR A 22 5.88 -20.74 7.56
N THR A 23 4.88 -20.68 8.43
CA THR A 23 3.63 -19.98 8.17
C THR A 23 3.82 -18.49 8.40
N ILE A 24 3.55 -17.70 7.36
CA ILE A 24 3.68 -16.23 7.39
C ILE A 24 2.33 -15.55 7.63
N ILE A 25 1.25 -16.10 7.09
CA ILE A 25 -0.13 -15.65 7.32
C ILE A 25 -0.92 -16.86 7.83
N ASP A 26 -1.60 -16.68 8.95
CA ASP A 26 -2.30 -17.74 9.66
C ASP A 26 -3.74 -17.31 9.96
N ASP A 27 -4.68 -17.84 9.17
CA ASP A 27 -6.13 -17.66 9.35
C ASP A 27 -6.58 -16.19 9.38
N LEU A 28 -6.09 -15.37 8.44
CA LEU A 28 -6.33 -13.94 8.40
C LEU A 28 -7.61 -13.60 7.64
N SER A 29 -8.52 -12.84 8.29
CA SER A 29 -9.75 -12.34 7.66
C SER A 29 -9.91 -10.84 7.85
N PHE A 30 -10.17 -10.11 6.79
CA PHE A 30 -10.52 -8.68 6.81
C PHE A 30 -11.16 -8.24 5.49
N GLU A 31 -11.77 -7.08 5.50
CA GLU A 31 -12.32 -6.43 4.31
C GLU A 31 -11.83 -5.00 4.17
N VAL A 32 -11.73 -4.52 2.91
CA VAL A 32 -11.50 -3.11 2.59
C VAL A 32 -12.75 -2.59 1.88
N ARG A 33 -13.34 -1.51 2.40
CA ARG A 33 -14.57 -0.93 1.88
C ARG A 33 -14.27 0.05 0.76
N ARG A 34 -15.23 0.20 -0.16
CA ARG A 34 -15.06 1.15 -1.27
C ARG A 34 -14.96 2.59 -0.78
N GLY A 35 -14.00 3.34 -1.32
CA GLY A 35 -13.80 4.76 -1.04
C GLY A 35 -13.13 5.07 0.30
N GLU A 36 -12.71 4.04 1.09
CA GLU A 36 -11.94 4.26 2.31
C GLU A 36 -10.43 4.29 2.05
N THR A 37 -9.70 4.87 2.98
CA THR A 37 -8.26 4.60 3.15
C THR A 37 -8.09 3.59 4.27
N PHE A 38 -7.55 2.43 3.94
CA PHE A 38 -7.33 1.31 4.85
C PHE A 38 -5.85 1.15 5.16
N GLY A 39 -5.47 1.22 6.44
CA GLY A 39 -4.11 1.02 6.92
C GLY A 39 -3.78 -0.46 7.09
N LEU A 40 -2.74 -0.95 6.41
CA LEU A 40 -2.16 -2.28 6.61
C LEU A 40 -0.84 -2.14 7.35
N LEU A 41 -0.85 -2.38 8.66
CA LEU A 41 0.22 -2.06 9.59
C LEU A 41 0.87 -3.33 10.15
N GLY A 42 2.09 -3.18 10.64
CA GLY A 42 2.82 -4.26 11.31
C GLY A 42 4.32 -4.07 11.23
N SER A 43 5.07 -4.75 12.07
CA SER A 43 6.54 -4.75 12.03
C SER A 43 7.09 -5.39 10.75
N ASN A 44 8.38 -5.27 10.54
CA ASN A 44 9.07 -6.01 9.48
C ASN A 44 8.87 -7.52 9.72
N GLY A 45 8.54 -8.25 8.64
CA GLY A 45 8.27 -9.68 8.73
C GLY A 45 6.85 -10.06 9.19
N SER A 46 5.97 -9.12 9.57
CA SER A 46 4.60 -9.42 10.01
C SER A 46 3.67 -9.99 8.94
N GLY A 47 4.10 -10.02 7.67
CA GLY A 47 3.32 -10.60 6.56
C GLY A 47 2.71 -9.58 5.59
N LYS A 48 2.86 -8.25 5.79
CA LYS A 48 2.29 -7.20 4.91
C LYS A 48 2.59 -7.43 3.43
N THR A 49 3.86 -7.57 3.08
CA THR A 49 4.31 -7.81 1.70
C THR A 49 3.75 -9.13 1.15
N THR A 50 3.60 -10.15 1.98
CA THR A 50 3.01 -11.43 1.59
C THR A 50 1.54 -11.25 1.24
N ILE A 51 0.77 -10.51 2.03
CA ILE A 51 -0.64 -10.19 1.75
C ILE A 51 -0.73 -9.41 0.42
N ILE A 52 0.06 -8.35 0.25
CA ILE A 52 0.05 -7.54 -0.99
C ILE A 52 0.38 -8.41 -2.20
N ARG A 53 1.42 -9.23 -2.13
CA ARG A 53 1.81 -10.10 -3.25
C ARG A 53 0.78 -11.19 -3.54
N THR A 54 0.06 -11.66 -2.52
CA THR A 54 -1.07 -12.58 -2.71
C THR A 54 -2.25 -11.85 -3.35
N LEU A 55 -2.54 -10.62 -2.90
CA LEU A 55 -3.57 -9.75 -3.48
C LEU A 55 -3.32 -9.48 -4.98
N LEU A 56 -2.06 -9.27 -5.33
CA LEU A 56 -1.61 -9.03 -6.71
C LEU A 56 -1.46 -10.33 -7.53
N GLY A 57 -1.82 -11.50 -6.99
CA GLY A 57 -1.71 -12.79 -7.67
C GLY A 57 -0.27 -13.24 -7.92
N ILE A 58 0.72 -12.62 -7.28
CA ILE A 58 2.14 -13.02 -7.36
C ILE A 58 2.37 -14.28 -6.53
N TYR A 59 1.69 -14.37 -5.38
CA TYR A 59 1.68 -15.57 -4.55
C TYR A 59 0.30 -16.22 -4.57
N ILE A 60 0.28 -17.54 -4.58
CA ILE A 60 -0.95 -18.33 -4.44
C ILE A 60 -1.16 -18.60 -2.94
N ALA A 61 -2.37 -18.35 -2.44
CA ALA A 61 -2.75 -18.70 -1.08
C ALA A 61 -2.71 -20.24 -0.88
N ASP A 62 -2.33 -20.68 0.31
CA ASP A 62 -2.34 -22.10 0.66
C ASP A 62 -3.70 -22.52 1.25
N GLY A 63 -4.46 -21.54 1.78
CA GLY A 63 -5.82 -21.72 2.29
C GLY A 63 -6.60 -20.42 2.28
N GLY A 64 -7.92 -20.52 2.41
CA GLY A 64 -8.83 -19.39 2.40
C GLY A 64 -9.04 -18.77 1.03
N SER A 65 -9.55 -17.56 0.99
CA SER A 65 -9.80 -16.81 -0.25
C SER A 65 -9.41 -15.34 -0.15
N LEU A 66 -9.06 -14.76 -1.31
CA LEU A 66 -8.78 -13.35 -1.45
C LEU A 66 -9.36 -12.87 -2.77
N THR A 67 -10.24 -11.87 -2.70
CA THR A 67 -10.93 -11.33 -3.87
C THR A 67 -10.81 -9.81 -3.97
N ILE A 68 -10.80 -9.32 -5.22
CA ILE A 68 -10.91 -7.90 -5.56
C ILE A 68 -12.13 -7.76 -6.48
N ASN A 69 -13.05 -6.86 -6.12
CA ASN A 69 -14.33 -6.73 -6.82
C ASN A 69 -15.12 -8.06 -6.91
N GLY A 70 -15.01 -8.93 -5.90
CA GLY A 70 -15.66 -10.24 -5.87
C GLY A 70 -15.01 -11.32 -6.74
N HIS A 71 -13.85 -11.05 -7.35
CA HIS A 71 -13.13 -11.99 -8.20
C HIS A 71 -11.71 -12.20 -7.66
N THR A 72 -11.21 -13.44 -7.78
CA THR A 72 -9.78 -13.69 -7.58
C THR A 72 -8.99 -12.89 -8.60
N TYR A 73 -7.93 -12.21 -8.15
CA TYR A 73 -7.11 -11.38 -9.02
C TYR A 73 -6.56 -12.18 -10.22
N SER A 74 -6.66 -11.56 -11.38
CA SER A 74 -6.02 -12.03 -12.61
C SER A 74 -5.28 -10.86 -13.24
N PRO A 75 -4.10 -11.08 -13.88
CA PRO A 75 -3.40 -10.03 -14.62
C PRO A 75 -4.26 -9.31 -15.66
N LYS A 76 -5.31 -9.96 -16.16
CA LYS A 76 -6.30 -9.35 -17.07
C LYS A 76 -7.14 -8.26 -16.41
N ASN A 77 -7.21 -8.22 -15.08
CA ASN A 77 -7.94 -7.23 -14.28
C ASN A 77 -7.00 -6.16 -13.70
N GLY A 78 -5.75 -6.11 -14.15
CA GLY A 78 -4.72 -5.20 -13.63
C GLY A 78 -5.01 -3.70 -13.85
N GLU A 79 -5.94 -3.36 -14.74
CA GLU A 79 -6.38 -1.98 -14.98
C GLU A 79 -7.08 -1.36 -13.75
N VAL A 80 -7.65 -2.20 -12.89
CA VAL A 80 -8.38 -1.79 -11.67
C VAL A 80 -7.43 -1.39 -10.54
N ILE A 81 -6.17 -1.82 -10.59
CA ILE A 81 -5.22 -1.66 -9.49
C ILE A 81 -4.04 -0.76 -9.89
N GLY A 82 -3.77 0.21 -9.02
CA GLY A 82 -2.51 0.93 -8.99
C GLY A 82 -1.65 0.44 -7.82
N TYR A 83 -0.49 -0.11 -8.07
CA TYR A 83 0.43 -0.54 -7.03
C TYR A 83 1.72 0.28 -7.05
N LEU A 84 2.04 0.89 -5.91
CA LEU A 84 3.30 1.54 -5.62
C LEU A 84 4.10 0.62 -4.71
N PRO A 85 5.14 -0.08 -5.19
CA PRO A 85 6.00 -0.88 -4.34
C PRO A 85 6.96 -0.01 -3.52
N GLU A 86 7.41 -0.52 -2.38
CA GLU A 86 8.43 0.13 -1.55
C GLU A 86 9.75 0.34 -2.31
N GLU A 87 10.14 -0.63 -3.16
CA GLU A 87 11.34 -0.56 -3.97
C GLU A 87 11.10 0.14 -5.31
N ARG A 88 12.08 0.92 -5.75
CA ARG A 88 12.02 1.67 -6.99
C ARG A 88 12.45 0.78 -8.16
N GLY A 89 11.48 0.23 -8.90
CA GLY A 89 11.70 -0.69 -10.03
C GLY A 89 11.60 -0.05 -11.42
N LEU A 90 11.86 1.26 -11.59
CA LEU A 90 11.69 1.94 -12.87
C LEU A 90 12.94 1.87 -13.78
N TYR A 91 12.72 1.95 -15.11
CA TYR A 91 13.77 1.95 -16.15
C TYR A 91 14.66 3.19 -16.07
N ARG A 92 15.81 3.10 -15.40
CA ARG A 92 16.69 4.23 -15.07
C ARG A 92 17.35 4.89 -16.28
N ASN A 93 17.52 4.17 -17.39
CA ASN A 93 18.20 4.65 -18.60
C ASN A 93 17.27 5.39 -19.56
N GLU A 94 15.96 5.25 -19.39
CA GLU A 94 14.94 5.87 -20.22
C GLU A 94 14.57 7.26 -19.70
N THR A 95 13.94 8.09 -20.55
CA THR A 95 13.44 9.40 -20.12
C THR A 95 12.21 9.25 -19.24
N VAL A 96 11.96 10.24 -18.40
CA VAL A 96 10.76 10.28 -17.55
C VAL A 96 9.49 10.11 -18.39
N LEU A 97 9.40 10.82 -19.51
CA LEU A 97 8.23 10.75 -20.38
C LEU A 97 8.08 9.37 -21.01
N ASP A 98 9.15 8.78 -21.54
CA ASP A 98 9.08 7.46 -22.19
C ASP A 98 8.64 6.38 -21.21
N VAL A 99 9.15 6.40 -19.97
CA VAL A 99 8.72 5.47 -18.93
C VAL A 99 7.24 5.67 -18.62
N MET A 100 6.78 6.91 -18.44
CA MET A 100 5.38 7.18 -18.17
C MET A 100 4.46 6.78 -19.32
N LEU A 101 4.86 7.02 -20.57
CA LEU A 101 4.10 6.59 -21.75
C LEU A 101 3.99 5.07 -21.83
N TYR A 102 5.10 4.37 -21.63
CA TYR A 102 5.13 2.91 -21.62
C TYR A 102 4.14 2.31 -20.61
N PHE A 103 4.18 2.79 -19.35
CA PHE A 103 3.26 2.31 -18.33
C PHE A 103 1.81 2.75 -18.58
N GLY A 104 1.58 3.92 -19.17
CA GLY A 104 0.24 4.35 -19.57
C GLY A 104 -0.37 3.42 -20.61
N GLU A 105 0.40 3.06 -21.63
CA GLU A 105 -0.03 2.10 -22.67
C GLU A 105 -0.27 0.70 -22.07
N LEU A 106 0.58 0.22 -21.15
CA LEU A 106 0.35 -1.04 -20.43
C LEU A 106 -0.94 -1.04 -19.58
N LYS A 107 -1.36 0.14 -19.10
CA LYS A 107 -2.61 0.32 -18.36
C LYS A 107 -3.81 0.62 -19.25
N GLY A 108 -3.71 0.37 -20.57
CA GLY A 108 -4.81 0.51 -21.52
C GLY A 108 -5.08 1.95 -22.00
N MET A 109 -4.21 2.92 -21.66
CA MET A 109 -4.37 4.29 -22.17
C MET A 109 -3.90 4.40 -23.63
N SER A 110 -4.55 5.29 -24.43
CA SER A 110 -3.95 5.70 -25.67
C SER A 110 -2.63 6.45 -25.41
N ARG A 111 -1.66 6.37 -26.35
CA ARG A 111 -0.39 7.12 -26.22
C ARG A 111 -0.63 8.63 -26.08
N LYS A 112 -1.68 9.15 -26.71
CA LYS A 112 -2.08 10.56 -26.62
C LYS A 112 -2.54 10.90 -25.20
N ASP A 113 -3.41 10.09 -24.62
CA ASP A 113 -3.95 10.32 -23.29
C ASP A 113 -2.87 10.11 -22.22
N ALA A 114 -2.03 9.07 -22.38
CA ALA A 114 -0.86 8.85 -21.51
C ALA A 114 0.09 10.06 -21.52
N LYS A 115 0.32 10.67 -22.71
CA LYS A 115 1.15 11.87 -22.82
C LYS A 115 0.53 13.07 -22.13
N THR A 116 -0.76 13.32 -22.35
CA THR A 116 -1.48 14.44 -21.72
C THR A 116 -1.42 14.30 -20.21
N TYR A 117 -1.82 13.14 -19.68
CA TYR A 117 -1.75 12.83 -18.25
C TYR A 117 -0.33 13.04 -17.70
N SER A 118 0.69 12.49 -18.37
CA SER A 118 2.08 12.58 -17.90
C SER A 118 2.57 14.01 -17.76
N LEU A 119 2.31 14.85 -18.77
CA LEU A 119 2.72 16.25 -18.75
C LEU A 119 1.99 17.05 -17.64
N GLU A 120 0.69 16.82 -17.48
CA GLU A 120 -0.12 17.46 -16.42
C GLU A 120 0.34 17.01 -15.04
N PHE A 121 0.55 15.72 -14.86
CA PHE A 121 1.03 15.18 -13.58
C PHE A 121 2.43 15.69 -13.23
N LEU A 122 3.38 15.67 -14.17
CA LEU A 122 4.74 16.18 -13.94
C LEU A 122 4.73 17.67 -13.61
N LYS A 123 3.84 18.46 -14.23
CA LYS A 123 3.64 19.88 -13.86
C LYS A 123 3.12 20.00 -12.42
N LYS A 124 2.13 19.19 -12.04
CA LYS A 124 1.53 19.17 -10.70
C LYS A 124 2.54 18.87 -9.60
N VAL A 125 3.48 17.95 -9.86
CA VAL A 125 4.50 17.54 -8.87
C VAL A 125 5.82 18.31 -9.00
N SER A 126 5.83 19.43 -9.77
CA SER A 126 7.00 20.31 -10.00
C SER A 126 8.18 19.58 -10.67
N LEU A 127 7.89 18.76 -11.68
CA LEU A 127 8.86 18.05 -12.50
C LEU A 127 8.73 18.33 -14.00
N ALA A 128 8.05 19.42 -14.39
CA ALA A 128 7.85 19.78 -15.79
C ALA A 128 9.17 19.99 -16.56
N ASP A 129 10.23 20.44 -15.90
CA ASP A 129 11.58 20.61 -16.48
C ASP A 129 12.33 19.28 -16.62
N LYS A 130 11.82 18.19 -16.09
CA LYS A 130 12.45 16.84 -16.08
C LYS A 130 11.87 15.89 -17.12
N VAL A 131 10.90 16.31 -17.92
CA VAL A 131 10.19 15.46 -18.90
C VAL A 131 11.14 14.62 -19.77
N ASN A 132 12.20 15.24 -20.28
CA ASN A 132 13.21 14.60 -21.15
C ASN A 132 14.46 14.14 -20.38
N ALA A 133 14.50 14.28 -19.07
CA ALA A 133 15.62 13.81 -18.27
C ALA A 133 15.58 12.27 -18.14
N LYS A 134 16.75 11.63 -18.12
CA LYS A 134 16.82 10.20 -17.78
C LYS A 134 16.40 9.98 -16.34
N LEU A 135 15.57 8.98 -16.10
CA LEU A 135 15.02 8.70 -14.78
C LEU A 135 16.10 8.48 -13.70
N GLY A 136 17.20 7.84 -14.09
CA GLY A 136 18.36 7.63 -13.21
C GLY A 136 19.10 8.90 -12.78
N LYS A 137 18.83 10.04 -13.44
CA LYS A 137 19.40 11.35 -13.08
C LYS A 137 18.54 12.12 -12.04
N LEU A 138 17.35 11.65 -11.76
CA LEU A 138 16.46 12.24 -10.77
C LEU A 138 16.87 11.84 -9.35
N SER A 139 16.63 12.72 -8.39
CA SER A 139 16.76 12.38 -6.96
C SER A 139 15.77 11.29 -6.57
N GLY A 140 16.01 10.62 -5.45
CA GLY A 140 15.12 9.58 -4.97
C GLY A 140 13.67 10.06 -4.79
N GLY A 141 13.45 11.24 -4.20
CA GLY A 141 12.11 11.81 -4.06
C GLY A 141 11.47 12.16 -5.40
N GLN A 142 12.25 12.63 -6.39
CA GLN A 142 11.75 12.88 -7.75
C GLN A 142 11.34 11.58 -8.46
N GLN A 143 12.14 10.51 -8.33
CA GLN A 143 11.78 9.18 -8.87
C GLN A 143 10.49 8.65 -8.23
N GLN A 144 10.32 8.84 -6.91
CA GLN A 144 9.11 8.46 -6.18
C GLN A 144 7.88 9.19 -6.70
N LYS A 145 8.00 10.50 -7.01
CA LYS A 145 6.91 11.27 -7.64
C LYS A 145 6.52 10.71 -9.01
N VAL A 146 7.50 10.37 -9.84
CA VAL A 146 7.22 9.75 -11.14
C VAL A 146 6.51 8.40 -10.97
N GLN A 147 6.97 7.58 -10.03
CA GLN A 147 6.37 6.28 -9.73
C GLN A 147 4.93 6.43 -9.20
N LEU A 148 4.65 7.42 -8.36
CA LEU A 148 3.29 7.78 -7.96
C LEU A 148 2.40 8.15 -9.15
N GLY A 149 2.92 8.97 -10.08
CA GLY A 149 2.19 9.31 -11.31
C GLY A 149 1.82 8.08 -12.11
N ILE A 150 2.75 7.15 -12.31
CA ILE A 150 2.52 5.88 -12.99
C ILE A 150 1.48 5.03 -12.24
N THR A 151 1.57 4.96 -10.91
CA THR A 151 0.64 4.21 -10.07
C THR A 151 -0.81 4.69 -10.25
N MET A 152 -1.00 6.01 -10.32
CA MET A 152 -2.32 6.65 -10.43
C MET A 152 -2.87 6.76 -11.86
N MET A 153 -2.10 6.36 -12.90
CA MET A 153 -2.53 6.36 -14.30
C MET A 153 -3.77 5.51 -14.51
N ASN A 154 -4.63 5.95 -15.43
CA ASN A 154 -5.89 5.32 -15.81
C ASN A 154 -6.92 5.17 -14.67
N ASN A 155 -6.82 6.05 -13.67
CA ASN A 155 -7.79 6.15 -12.56
C ASN A 155 -8.17 4.81 -11.91
N PRO A 156 -7.22 4.06 -11.35
CA PRO A 156 -7.51 2.78 -10.73
C PRO A 156 -8.51 2.91 -9.58
N GLU A 157 -9.41 1.93 -9.44
CA GLU A 157 -10.39 1.87 -8.35
C GLU A 157 -9.73 1.55 -7.01
N LEU A 158 -8.63 0.80 -7.04
CA LEU A 158 -7.85 0.40 -5.87
C LEU A 158 -6.40 0.85 -6.02
N LEU A 159 -5.93 1.66 -5.08
CA LEU A 159 -4.53 2.04 -4.94
C LEU A 159 -3.92 1.30 -3.76
N ILE A 160 -2.82 0.59 -3.99
CA ILE A 160 -2.00 -0.01 -2.94
C ILE A 160 -0.69 0.77 -2.89
N LEU A 161 -0.44 1.46 -1.79
CA LEU A 161 0.71 2.34 -1.60
C LEU A 161 1.59 1.76 -0.48
N ASP A 162 2.73 1.18 -0.87
CA ASP A 162 3.67 0.54 0.05
C ASP A 162 4.80 1.52 0.38
N GLU A 163 4.84 2.00 1.63
CA GLU A 163 5.77 3.01 2.14
C GLU A 163 5.91 4.26 1.24
N PRO A 164 4.76 4.90 0.87
CA PRO A 164 4.77 5.93 -0.17
C PRO A 164 5.53 7.20 0.20
N THR A 165 5.71 7.49 1.50
CA THR A 165 6.44 8.66 2.02
C THR A 165 7.91 8.42 2.26
N LYS A 166 8.39 7.20 2.05
CA LYS A 166 9.80 6.83 2.30
C LYS A 166 10.75 7.74 1.52
N GLY A 167 11.55 8.52 2.25
CA GLY A 167 12.51 9.47 1.68
C GLY A 167 11.89 10.79 1.19
N PHE A 168 10.65 11.09 1.58
CA PHE A 168 10.03 12.40 1.36
C PHE A 168 10.33 13.36 2.50
N ASP A 169 10.62 14.60 2.13
CA ASP A 169 10.61 15.73 3.06
C ASP A 169 9.15 16.13 3.41
N PRO A 170 8.94 17.00 4.41
CA PRO A 170 7.59 17.41 4.82
C PRO A 170 6.74 18.03 3.70
N VAL A 171 7.36 18.71 2.72
CA VAL A 171 6.65 19.31 1.59
C VAL A 171 6.12 18.23 0.66
N ASN A 172 6.95 17.23 0.35
CA ASN A 172 6.57 16.11 -0.50
C ASN A 172 5.56 15.17 0.20
N ARG A 173 5.60 15.02 1.53
CA ARG A 173 4.55 14.32 2.29
C ARG A 173 3.18 15.01 2.15
N ARG A 174 3.11 16.36 2.25
CA ARG A 174 1.88 17.12 2.01
C ARG A 174 1.37 16.96 0.58
N LEU A 175 2.27 16.94 -0.41
CA LEU A 175 1.89 16.69 -1.80
C LEU A 175 1.27 15.31 -1.96
N LEU A 176 1.90 14.25 -1.42
CA LEU A 176 1.35 12.90 -1.46
C LEU A 176 -0.04 12.85 -0.83
N ARG A 177 -0.21 13.46 0.34
CA ARG A 177 -1.51 13.55 1.01
C ARG A 177 -2.58 14.17 0.11
N SER A 178 -2.28 15.32 -0.51
CA SER A 178 -3.24 15.96 -1.42
C SER A 178 -3.59 15.08 -2.63
N LEU A 179 -2.64 14.29 -3.14
CA LEU A 179 -2.89 13.32 -4.20
C LEU A 179 -3.78 12.15 -3.73
N ILE A 180 -3.58 11.66 -2.51
CA ILE A 180 -4.42 10.64 -1.89
C ILE A 180 -5.85 11.16 -1.73
N GLU A 181 -6.03 12.34 -1.14
CA GLU A 181 -7.33 12.97 -0.94
C GLU A 181 -8.08 13.20 -2.26
N GLU A 182 -7.38 13.66 -3.29
CA GLU A 182 -7.94 13.85 -4.63
C GLU A 182 -8.41 12.52 -5.23
N ARG A 183 -7.63 11.45 -5.09
CA ARG A 183 -8.01 10.12 -5.59
C ARG A 183 -9.21 9.55 -4.84
N ARG A 184 -9.27 9.74 -3.50
CA ARG A 184 -10.42 9.38 -2.68
C ARG A 184 -11.68 10.15 -3.11
N ALA A 185 -11.56 11.47 -3.29
CA ALA A 185 -12.68 12.30 -3.76
C ALA A 185 -13.19 11.86 -5.14
N ALA A 186 -12.31 11.29 -5.98
CA ALA A 186 -12.68 10.67 -7.26
C ALA A 186 -13.23 9.23 -7.13
N GLY A 187 -13.39 8.70 -5.91
CA GLY A 187 -13.99 7.39 -5.62
C GLY A 187 -12.99 6.23 -5.51
N ALA A 188 -11.67 6.49 -5.56
CA ALA A 188 -10.68 5.44 -5.36
C ALA A 188 -10.65 4.96 -3.91
N THR A 189 -10.39 3.66 -3.73
CA THR A 189 -10.07 3.03 -2.45
C THR A 189 -8.57 2.92 -2.30
N ILE A 190 -8.05 3.11 -1.10
CA ILE A 190 -6.60 3.14 -0.86
C ILE A 190 -6.24 2.14 0.22
N ILE A 191 -5.27 1.27 -0.04
CA ILE A 191 -4.56 0.50 0.98
C ILE A 191 -3.22 1.20 1.19
N LEU A 192 -3.04 1.75 2.39
CA LEU A 192 -1.81 2.41 2.80
C LEU A 192 -1.01 1.45 3.68
N VAL A 193 0.18 1.09 3.24
CA VAL A 193 1.13 0.31 4.02
C VAL A 193 2.22 1.24 4.48
N THR A 194 2.32 1.44 5.78
CA THR A 194 3.32 2.34 6.37
C THR A 194 3.66 1.90 7.79
N HIS A 195 4.80 2.33 8.26
CA HIS A 195 5.21 2.26 9.66
C HIS A 195 5.15 3.64 10.35
N ASP A 196 4.71 4.68 9.65
CA ASP A 196 4.49 6.02 10.20
C ASP A 196 3.06 6.10 10.79
N MET A 197 2.95 5.93 12.10
CA MET A 197 1.65 5.89 12.79
C MET A 197 0.91 7.22 12.74
N ALA A 198 1.62 8.34 12.60
CA ALA A 198 1.00 9.64 12.40
C ALA A 198 0.25 9.72 11.06
N GLU A 199 0.82 9.12 9.99
CA GLU A 199 0.12 9.02 8.69
C GLU A 199 -1.14 8.18 8.79
N VAL A 200 -1.10 7.11 9.58
CA VAL A 200 -2.27 6.24 9.80
C VAL A 200 -3.40 7.00 10.49
N GLU A 201 -3.09 7.68 11.60
CA GLU A 201 -4.10 8.45 12.34
C GLU A 201 -4.69 9.60 11.50
N GLU A 202 -3.92 10.13 10.57
CA GLU A 202 -4.30 11.26 9.74
C GLU A 202 -5.06 10.85 8.47
N LEU A 203 -4.71 9.74 7.84
CA LEU A 203 -5.19 9.36 6.51
C LEU A 203 -6.15 8.18 6.51
N CYS A 204 -6.07 7.28 7.50
CA CYS A 204 -6.82 6.04 7.47
C CYS A 204 -8.19 6.17 8.17
N ASP A 205 -9.22 5.61 7.54
CA ASP A 205 -10.54 5.45 8.14
C ASP A 205 -10.57 4.21 9.03
N ARG A 206 -9.97 3.11 8.53
CA ARG A 206 -9.85 1.81 9.21
C ARG A 206 -8.44 1.28 9.06
N LEU A 207 -8.08 0.35 9.93
CA LEU A 207 -6.78 -0.29 9.89
C LEU A 207 -6.85 -1.76 10.31
N ILE A 208 -5.82 -2.50 9.93
CA ILE A 208 -5.46 -3.77 10.51
C ILE A 208 -4.00 -3.71 10.97
N LEU A 209 -3.73 -4.16 12.18
CA LEU A 209 -2.40 -4.28 12.73
C LEU A 209 -2.05 -5.77 12.78
N LEU A 210 -1.03 -6.15 12.04
CA LEU A 210 -0.59 -7.53 11.90
C LEU A 210 0.53 -7.84 12.89
N LYS A 211 0.40 -8.92 13.65
CA LYS A 211 1.47 -9.50 14.45
C LYS A 211 1.52 -11.00 14.20
N ASP A 212 2.69 -11.54 13.88
CA ASP A 212 2.93 -12.96 13.67
C ASP A 212 1.92 -13.62 12.70
N GLY A 213 1.63 -12.91 11.59
CA GLY A 213 0.72 -13.37 10.55
C GLY A 213 -0.77 -13.29 10.88
N LYS A 214 -1.14 -12.74 12.03
CA LYS A 214 -2.53 -12.60 12.51
C LYS A 214 -2.92 -11.14 12.71
N ALA A 215 -4.24 -10.89 12.76
CA ALA A 215 -4.76 -9.58 13.14
C ALA A 215 -4.65 -9.38 14.65
N ALA A 216 -3.77 -8.47 15.09
CA ALA A 216 -3.67 -8.05 16.49
C ALA A 216 -4.68 -6.95 16.84
N ALA A 217 -5.03 -6.08 15.88
CA ALA A 217 -6.11 -5.11 15.97
C ALA A 217 -6.74 -4.91 14.60
N TYR A 218 -8.05 -4.64 14.55
CA TYR A 218 -8.80 -4.41 13.32
C TYR A 218 -10.06 -3.60 13.60
N GLY A 219 -10.32 -2.58 12.81
CA GLY A 219 -11.49 -1.71 12.94
C GLY A 219 -11.22 -0.30 12.42
N THR A 220 -12.11 0.64 12.73
CA THR A 220 -11.84 2.07 12.54
C THR A 220 -10.72 2.52 13.48
N VAL A 221 -9.99 3.58 13.10
CA VAL A 221 -8.94 4.16 13.98
C VAL A 221 -9.52 4.46 15.37
N ALA A 222 -10.74 4.99 15.43
CA ALA A 222 -11.41 5.31 16.69
C ALA A 222 -11.74 4.05 17.53
N GLU A 223 -12.26 2.98 16.90
CA GLU A 223 -12.56 1.71 17.57
C GLU A 223 -11.29 1.05 18.13
N VAL A 224 -10.22 1.00 17.34
CA VAL A 224 -8.94 0.43 17.77
C VAL A 224 -8.37 1.21 18.94
N ARG A 225 -8.38 2.54 18.91
CA ARG A 225 -7.96 3.37 20.05
C ARG A 225 -8.82 3.14 21.28
N ALA A 226 -10.14 3.10 21.14
CA ALA A 226 -11.07 2.87 22.25
C ALA A 226 -10.86 1.49 22.91
N ALA A 227 -10.64 0.44 22.12
CA ALA A 227 -10.35 -0.92 22.61
C ALA A 227 -9.03 -1.00 23.41
N HIS A 228 -8.11 -0.05 23.18
CA HIS A 228 -6.81 0.03 23.89
C HIS A 228 -6.73 1.23 24.87
N GLY A 229 -7.86 1.62 25.47
CA GLY A 229 -7.88 2.64 26.52
C GLY A 229 -7.64 4.07 26.02
N GLY A 230 -7.91 4.36 24.76
CA GLY A 230 -7.75 5.69 24.17
C GLY A 230 -6.30 6.05 23.77
N LYS A 231 -5.37 5.09 23.79
CA LYS A 231 -3.98 5.28 23.39
C LYS A 231 -3.87 5.70 21.91
N SER A 232 -2.75 6.34 21.54
CA SER A 232 -2.40 6.58 20.14
C SER A 232 -2.13 5.27 19.41
N ILE A 233 -2.22 5.27 18.08
CA ILE A 233 -1.87 4.06 17.29
C ILE A 233 -0.39 3.71 17.48
N ASP A 234 0.48 4.72 17.67
CA ASP A 234 1.90 4.51 17.97
C ASP A 234 2.11 3.78 19.30
N ASP A 235 1.45 4.22 20.38
CA ASP A 235 1.52 3.54 21.70
C ASP A 235 0.98 2.11 21.63
N ILE A 236 -0.12 1.89 20.89
CA ILE A 236 -0.70 0.55 20.68
C ILE A 236 0.30 -0.33 19.95
N PHE A 237 0.93 0.20 18.91
CA PHE A 237 1.96 -0.51 18.16
C PHE A 237 3.14 -0.90 19.05
N VAL A 238 3.67 0.06 19.83
CA VAL A 238 4.77 -0.20 20.77
C VAL A 238 4.36 -1.27 21.80
N ASP A 239 3.19 -1.17 22.41
CA ASP A 239 2.72 -2.16 23.37
C ASP A 239 2.65 -3.57 22.78
N LEU A 240 2.09 -3.70 21.59
CA LEU A 240 1.93 -5.00 20.95
C LEU A 240 3.26 -5.65 20.55
N TYR A 241 4.30 -4.84 20.26
CA TYR A 241 5.60 -5.37 19.83
C TYR A 241 6.66 -5.39 20.92
N SER A 242 6.54 -4.57 22.01
CA SER A 242 7.53 -4.55 23.11
C SER A 242 7.58 -5.85 23.91
N TYR A 243 6.48 -6.60 23.98
CA TYR A 243 6.45 -7.89 24.68
C TYR A 243 7.30 -8.98 24.00
N THR A 244 7.65 -8.81 22.73
CA THR A 244 8.42 -9.79 21.98
C THR A 244 9.94 -9.77 22.32
N VAL A 245 10.43 -8.69 22.92
CA VAL A 245 11.86 -8.54 23.27
C VAL A 245 12.23 -9.27 24.57
N GLN A 246 11.24 -9.55 25.44
CA GLN A 246 11.49 -10.21 26.73
C GLN A 246 11.42 -11.74 26.68
N ASP A 247 10.91 -12.33 25.57
CA ASP A 247 10.74 -13.77 25.42
C ASP A 247 11.86 -14.47 24.60
N GLN A 248 12.93 -13.78 24.25
CA GLN A 248 14.10 -14.47 23.69
C GLN A 248 14.92 -15.08 24.83
N PRO A 249 15.10 -16.43 24.88
CA PRO A 249 16.01 -17.02 25.83
C PRO A 249 17.40 -16.47 25.56
N THR A 250 18.04 -15.91 26.59
CA THR A 250 19.46 -15.57 26.59
C THR A 250 20.24 -16.85 26.20
N GLU A 251 20.89 -16.81 25.04
CA GLU A 251 21.90 -17.82 24.72
C GLU A 251 22.98 -17.74 25.80
N GLU A 252 22.90 -18.64 26.76
CA GLU A 252 23.99 -18.88 27.70
C GLU A 252 25.18 -19.38 26.90
N GLU A 253 26.26 -18.62 26.99
CA GLU A 253 27.60 -18.97 26.53
C GLU A 253 27.97 -20.37 27.01
N HIS A 254 28.01 -21.33 26.12
CA HIS A 254 28.80 -22.54 26.32
C HIS A 254 30.20 -22.32 25.73
N HIS A 255 31.07 -21.68 26.53
CA HIS A 255 32.51 -21.93 26.48
C HIS A 255 32.80 -23.17 27.34
N VAL A 256 33.11 -24.28 26.69
CA VAL A 256 34.14 -25.27 27.14
C VAL A 256 34.78 -25.89 25.92
#